data_5b50a2034567f7ae4d63dca4cd94d674
#
_entry.id   5b50a2034567f7ae4d63dca4cd94d674
#
_cell.length_a   1.000
_cell.length_b   1.000
_cell.length_c   1.000
_cell.angle_alpha   90.00
_cell.angle_beta   90.00
_cell.angle_gamma   90.00
#
_symmetry.space_group_name_H-M   'P 1'
#
loop_
_entity.id
_entity.type
_entity.pdbx_description
1 polymer ?
#
loop_
_entity_poly.entity_id
_entity_poly.type
_entity_poly.pdbx_seq_one_letter_code
_entity_poly.pdbx_strand_id
1 'polypeptide(L)'
;FYAHFDVVKEGEAPPAALTIRVCDSLSCEMAGAQTLMKALEDGLDSTQVRVVRAPCMGRCDTAPTLEIGHNHIDHATPEKVQQAIADNDTHAHVPDYEGFEAYRANGGYEKLTALRASDTTAESIEETLIEAGLRGLGGAGFPTGRKWSFVRAEAGPRYLAVNGDEGEPGTFKDRYYLERTPHLFLEGMLIAAWAVEADEVFVYLR
;
A
#
# COMPACT_ATOMS: atom_id res chain seq x y z
N PHE A 1 -10.64 -1.69 9.59
CA PHE A 1 -11.58 -0.71 10.16
C PHE A 1 -11.64 -0.84 11.68
N TYR A 2 -12.07 -1.99 12.22
CA TYR A 2 -12.22 -2.20 13.66
C TYR A 2 -10.92 -2.15 14.48
N ALA A 3 -9.76 -2.35 13.84
CA ALA A 3 -8.48 -2.21 14.51
C ALA A 3 -8.04 -0.75 14.71
N HIS A 4 -8.71 0.21 14.04
CA HIS A 4 -8.38 1.64 14.10
C HIS A 4 -9.29 2.46 14.97
N PHE A 5 -10.52 2.01 15.19
CA PHE A 5 -11.54 2.77 15.89
C PHE A 5 -11.99 2.05 17.15
N ASP A 6 -12.16 2.78 18.22
CA ASP A 6 -12.72 2.31 19.46
C ASP A 6 -14.15 2.84 19.61
N VAL A 7 -15.03 1.99 20.12
CA VAL A 7 -16.37 2.39 20.50
C VAL A 7 -16.38 2.59 22.01
N VAL A 8 -16.40 3.82 22.45
CA VAL A 8 -16.51 4.18 23.89
C VAL A 8 -17.96 4.45 24.18
N LYS A 9 -18.57 3.68 25.08
CA LYS A 9 -19.96 3.86 25.48
C LYS A 9 -20.06 4.97 26.52
N GLU A 10 -21.28 5.51 26.66
CA GLU A 10 -21.56 6.50 27.69
C GLU A 10 -21.21 5.99 29.07
N GLY A 11 -20.38 6.73 29.81
CA GLY A 11 -19.90 6.34 31.15
C GLY A 11 -18.65 5.47 31.18
N GLU A 12 -18.13 5.02 30.04
CA GLU A 12 -16.84 4.33 29.95
C GLU A 12 -15.68 5.34 29.87
N ALA A 13 -14.55 5.00 30.48
CA ALA A 13 -13.32 5.79 30.32
C ALA A 13 -12.78 5.63 28.89
N PRO A 14 -12.25 6.71 28.26
CA PRO A 14 -11.58 6.59 26.98
C PRO A 14 -10.35 5.69 27.11
N PRO A 15 -9.92 5.05 26.02
CA PRO A 15 -8.67 4.29 26.02
C PRO A 15 -7.47 5.22 26.32
N ALA A 16 -6.35 4.63 26.69
CA ALA A 16 -5.10 5.37 26.89
C ALA A 16 -4.75 6.24 25.68
N ALA A 17 -4.12 7.38 25.95
CA ALA A 17 -3.85 8.40 24.93
C ALA A 17 -2.99 7.89 23.76
N LEU A 18 -2.10 6.91 24.02
CA LEU A 18 -1.29 6.28 23.02
C LEU A 18 -1.67 4.81 22.85
N THR A 19 -1.86 4.39 21.61
CA THR A 19 -2.11 2.98 21.28
C THR A 19 -0.96 2.43 20.43
N ILE A 20 -0.39 1.32 20.87
CA ILE A 20 0.56 0.51 20.12
C ILE A 20 -0.20 -0.67 19.51
N ARG A 21 -0.13 -0.81 18.21
CA ARG A 21 -0.75 -1.91 17.45
C ARG A 21 0.32 -2.88 17.01
N VAL A 22 0.38 -4.05 17.60
CA VAL A 22 1.36 -5.10 17.26
C VAL A 22 0.76 -6.03 16.22
N CYS A 23 1.40 -6.14 15.06
CA CYS A 23 1.00 -7.10 14.04
C CYS A 23 1.14 -8.53 14.57
N ASP A 24 0.04 -9.30 14.56
CA ASP A 24 0.01 -10.70 14.99
C ASP A 24 -0.23 -11.68 13.83
N SER A 25 -0.03 -11.22 12.60
CA SER A 25 -0.12 -12.07 11.42
C SER A 25 1.09 -12.98 11.28
N LEU A 26 0.95 -14.01 10.45
CA LEU A 26 1.87 -15.15 10.36
C LEU A 26 3.36 -14.76 10.32
N SER A 27 3.77 -13.82 9.46
CA SER A 27 5.19 -13.43 9.35
C SER A 27 5.71 -12.80 10.65
N CYS A 28 4.92 -11.94 11.30
CA CYS A 28 5.29 -11.31 12.56
C CYS A 28 5.26 -12.32 13.72
N GLU A 29 4.30 -13.24 13.73
CA GLU A 29 4.24 -14.31 14.74
C GLU A 29 5.48 -15.20 14.66
N MET A 30 5.88 -15.63 13.45
CA MET A 30 7.11 -16.38 13.23
C MET A 30 8.38 -15.60 13.64
N ALA A 31 8.34 -14.26 13.56
CA ALA A 31 9.42 -13.37 13.98
C ALA A 31 9.36 -12.97 15.47
N GLY A 32 8.45 -13.56 16.26
CA GLY A 32 8.40 -13.36 17.70
C GLY A 32 7.44 -12.28 18.21
N ALA A 33 6.44 -11.86 17.41
CA ALA A 33 5.47 -10.83 17.80
C ALA A 33 4.76 -11.10 19.13
N GLN A 34 4.47 -12.38 19.47
CA GLN A 34 3.85 -12.74 20.75
C GLN A 34 4.76 -12.40 21.94
N THR A 35 6.06 -12.69 21.82
CA THR A 35 7.06 -12.36 22.86
C THR A 35 7.21 -10.85 23.00
N LEU A 36 7.27 -10.14 21.87
CA LEU A 36 7.33 -8.68 21.83
C LEU A 36 6.10 -8.07 22.52
N MET A 37 4.91 -8.52 22.16
CA MET A 37 3.65 -8.03 22.74
C MET A 37 3.64 -8.17 24.25
N LYS A 38 3.99 -9.37 24.75
CA LYS A 38 4.05 -9.61 26.19
C LYS A 38 5.08 -8.71 26.89
N ALA A 39 6.25 -8.53 26.29
CA ALA A 39 7.29 -7.65 26.88
C ALA A 39 6.83 -6.18 26.94
N LEU A 40 6.04 -5.73 25.95
CA LEU A 40 5.47 -4.38 25.94
C LEU A 40 4.34 -4.25 26.98
N GLU A 41 3.46 -5.25 27.11
CA GLU A 41 2.40 -5.27 28.14
C GLU A 41 2.98 -5.26 29.57
N ASP A 42 4.05 -6.02 29.79
CA ASP A 42 4.70 -6.11 31.11
C ASP A 42 5.57 -4.86 31.42
N GLY A 43 6.09 -4.17 30.40
CA GLY A 43 7.08 -3.11 30.56
C GLY A 43 6.53 -1.68 30.43
N LEU A 44 5.29 -1.49 29.99
CA LEU A 44 4.70 -0.16 29.78
C LEU A 44 3.58 0.12 30.78
N ASP A 45 3.40 1.41 31.13
CA ASP A 45 2.30 1.86 31.97
C ASP A 45 0.99 1.81 31.19
N SER A 46 0.15 0.85 31.50
CA SER A 46 -1.16 0.63 30.85
C SER A 46 -2.14 1.80 30.99
N THR A 47 -1.89 2.74 31.92
CA THR A 47 -2.70 3.96 32.06
C THR A 47 -2.36 5.00 31.00
N GLN A 48 -1.15 4.95 30.43
CA GLN A 48 -0.65 5.90 29.42
C GLN A 48 -0.61 5.28 28.02
N VAL A 49 -0.29 3.98 27.93
CA VAL A 49 -0.07 3.28 26.66
C VAL A 49 -0.88 1.99 26.64
N ARG A 50 -1.68 1.84 25.61
CA ARG A 50 -2.44 0.63 25.33
C ARG A 50 -1.75 -0.20 24.28
N VAL A 51 -1.50 -1.50 24.54
CA VAL A 51 -0.97 -2.45 23.57
C VAL A 51 -2.10 -3.32 23.06
N VAL A 52 -2.28 -3.41 21.74
CA VAL A 52 -3.34 -4.20 21.11
C VAL A 52 -2.81 -4.99 19.92
N ARG A 53 -3.48 -6.08 19.62
CA ARG A 53 -3.22 -6.87 18.41
C ARG A 53 -3.74 -6.16 17.17
N ALA A 54 -3.05 -6.31 16.07
CA ALA A 54 -3.46 -5.76 14.79
C ALA A 54 -3.25 -6.77 13.65
N PRO A 55 -4.06 -6.70 12.59
CA PRO A 55 -3.86 -7.50 11.39
C PRO A 55 -2.56 -7.13 10.67
N CYS A 56 -2.24 -7.87 9.62
CA CYS A 56 -1.07 -7.60 8.79
C CYS A 56 -1.05 -6.15 8.29
N MET A 57 0.08 -5.48 8.47
CA MET A 57 0.31 -4.08 8.07
C MET A 57 1.05 -3.95 6.74
N GLY A 58 1.20 -5.06 5.98
CA GLY A 58 1.95 -5.08 4.72
C GLY A 58 3.46 -4.88 4.87
N ARG A 59 4.03 -5.09 6.06
CA ARG A 59 5.47 -4.92 6.36
C ARG A 59 6.13 -6.24 6.76
N CYS A 60 5.82 -7.31 6.03
CA CYS A 60 6.29 -8.64 6.35
C CYS A 60 7.80 -8.82 6.13
N ASP A 61 8.40 -7.97 5.29
CA ASP A 61 9.85 -7.88 5.05
C ASP A 61 10.63 -7.36 6.26
N THR A 62 9.96 -6.64 7.16
CA THR A 62 10.55 -6.03 8.35
C THR A 62 9.95 -6.57 9.66
N ALA A 63 9.42 -7.80 9.62
CA ALA A 63 8.83 -8.46 10.79
C ALA A 63 9.87 -8.68 11.93
N PRO A 64 9.46 -8.61 13.22
CA PRO A 64 8.14 -8.22 13.67
C PRO A 64 7.95 -6.70 13.55
N THR A 65 6.73 -6.27 13.22
CA THR A 65 6.41 -4.85 13.07
C THR A 65 5.23 -4.47 13.96
N LEU A 66 5.20 -3.21 14.33
CA LEU A 66 4.09 -2.61 15.06
C LEU A 66 3.90 -1.15 14.63
N GLU A 67 2.79 -0.56 15.03
CA GLU A 67 2.47 0.84 14.80
C GLU A 67 2.29 1.57 16.13
N ILE A 68 2.92 2.75 16.26
CA ILE A 68 2.75 3.69 17.38
C ILE A 68 2.12 4.96 16.81
N GLY A 69 0.84 5.22 17.14
CA GLY A 69 0.10 6.27 16.44
C GLY A 69 -0.05 5.93 14.96
N HIS A 70 0.72 6.59 14.10
CA HIS A 70 0.82 6.31 12.66
C HIS A 70 2.25 5.96 12.21
N ASN A 71 3.18 5.84 13.16
CA ASN A 71 4.55 5.45 12.88
C ASN A 71 4.72 3.94 12.95
N HIS A 72 5.26 3.33 11.89
CA HIS A 72 5.60 1.92 11.87
C HIS A 72 7.02 1.70 12.37
N ILE A 73 7.18 0.80 13.33
CA ILE A 73 8.48 0.38 13.85
C ILE A 73 8.85 -0.97 13.22
N ASP A 74 9.83 -0.91 12.35
CA ASP A 74 10.38 -2.07 11.65
C ASP A 74 11.38 -2.84 12.52
N HIS A 75 11.37 -4.19 12.41
CA HIS A 75 12.18 -5.06 13.28
C HIS A 75 12.06 -4.63 14.73
N ALA A 76 10.80 -4.56 15.19
CA ALA A 76 10.45 -3.96 16.45
C ALA A 76 11.05 -4.73 17.64
N THR A 77 11.62 -3.98 18.59
CA THR A 77 12.08 -4.47 19.89
C THR A 77 11.53 -3.58 21.00
N PRO A 78 11.45 -4.06 22.25
CA PRO A 78 11.02 -3.22 23.37
C PRO A 78 11.79 -1.90 23.48
N GLU A 79 13.11 -1.91 23.21
CA GLU A 79 13.98 -0.73 23.30
C GLU A 79 13.63 0.30 22.21
N LYS A 80 13.41 -0.14 20.96
CA LYS A 80 12.98 0.74 19.87
C LYS A 80 11.63 1.39 20.17
N VAL A 81 10.71 0.62 20.74
CA VAL A 81 9.38 1.11 21.12
C VAL A 81 9.49 2.15 22.24
N GLN A 82 10.27 1.87 23.28
CA GLN A 82 10.51 2.82 24.37
C GLN A 82 11.14 4.12 23.86
N GLN A 83 12.11 4.02 22.95
CA GLN A 83 12.73 5.18 22.34
C GLN A 83 11.72 6.01 21.54
N ALA A 84 10.91 5.37 20.67
CA ALA A 84 9.90 6.06 19.88
C ALA A 84 8.84 6.77 20.77
N ILE A 85 8.46 6.15 21.89
CA ILE A 85 7.57 6.78 22.88
C ILE A 85 8.24 7.99 23.51
N ALA A 86 9.51 7.87 23.94
CA ALA A 86 10.27 8.95 24.57
C ALA A 86 10.46 10.15 23.62
N ASP A 87 10.68 9.88 22.34
CA ASP A 87 10.85 10.90 21.30
C ASP A 87 9.50 11.45 20.77
N ASN A 88 8.37 10.92 21.25
CA ASN A 88 7.02 11.22 20.73
C ASN A 88 6.92 10.99 19.21
N ASP A 89 7.61 9.96 18.71
CA ASP A 89 7.68 9.62 17.29
C ASP A 89 6.47 8.78 16.87
N THR A 90 5.36 9.47 16.64
CA THR A 90 4.03 8.87 16.38
C THR A 90 3.50 9.15 14.98
N HIS A 91 4.29 9.80 14.12
CA HIS A 91 3.89 10.16 12.76
C HIS A 91 4.54 9.23 11.74
N ALA A 92 3.81 8.94 10.67
CA ALA A 92 4.33 8.13 9.58
C ALA A 92 5.57 8.76 8.95
N HIS A 93 6.61 7.97 8.77
CA HIS A 93 7.80 8.37 8.02
C HIS A 93 7.61 8.03 6.54
N VAL A 94 7.78 9.03 5.69
CA VAL A 94 7.79 8.84 4.24
C VAL A 94 9.18 8.34 3.84
N PRO A 95 9.30 7.14 3.24
CA PRO A 95 10.59 6.65 2.77
C PRO A 95 11.13 7.49 1.61
N ASP A 96 12.42 7.36 1.32
CA ASP A 96 13.01 7.97 0.13
C ASP A 96 12.31 7.45 -1.13
N TYR A 97 11.87 8.35 -1.99
CA TYR A 97 11.14 8.03 -3.21
C TYR A 97 11.59 8.89 -4.39
N GLU A 98 11.34 8.41 -5.60
CA GLU A 98 11.53 9.18 -6.80
C GLU A 98 10.38 10.20 -6.95
N GLY A 99 10.66 11.46 -6.62
CA GLY A 99 9.71 12.55 -6.73
C GLY A 99 9.45 12.98 -8.18
N PHE A 100 8.44 13.82 -8.38
CA PHE A 100 7.96 14.25 -9.70
C PHE A 100 9.05 14.81 -10.59
N GLU A 101 9.90 15.72 -10.07
CA GLU A 101 10.94 16.35 -10.86
C GLU A 101 12.03 15.35 -11.28
N ALA A 102 12.44 14.45 -10.38
CA ALA A 102 13.40 13.40 -10.70
C ALA A 102 12.85 12.43 -11.73
N TYR A 103 11.60 11.99 -11.56
CA TYR A 103 10.92 11.11 -12.50
C TYR A 103 10.83 11.74 -13.90
N ARG A 104 10.45 13.02 -14.00
CA ARG A 104 10.42 13.76 -15.26
C ARG A 104 11.79 13.91 -15.89
N ALA A 105 12.81 14.22 -15.10
CA ALA A 105 14.18 14.36 -15.61
C ALA A 105 14.72 13.05 -16.20
N ASN A 106 14.20 11.91 -15.73
CA ASN A 106 14.53 10.57 -16.22
C ASN A 106 13.63 10.09 -17.37
N GLY A 107 12.85 10.99 -18.01
CA GLY A 107 11.96 10.66 -19.13
C GLY A 107 10.54 10.25 -18.72
N GLY A 108 10.21 10.37 -17.45
CA GLY A 108 8.85 10.08 -16.96
C GLY A 108 7.79 11.01 -17.55
N TYR A 109 6.61 10.48 -17.77
CA TYR A 109 5.45 11.12 -18.44
C TYR A 109 5.66 11.48 -19.93
N GLU A 110 6.81 11.21 -20.52
CA GLU A 110 7.04 11.44 -21.96
C GLU A 110 6.13 10.56 -22.81
N LYS A 111 5.96 9.29 -22.43
CA LYS A 111 5.06 8.36 -23.12
C LYS A 111 3.61 8.82 -23.06
N LEU A 112 3.14 9.19 -21.87
CA LEU A 112 1.79 9.72 -21.70
C LEU A 112 1.57 11.01 -22.50
N THR A 113 2.55 11.89 -22.52
CA THR A 113 2.51 13.14 -23.30
C THR A 113 2.45 12.85 -24.79
N ALA A 114 3.28 11.93 -25.30
CA ALA A 114 3.30 11.51 -26.69
C ALA A 114 1.97 10.88 -27.11
N LEU A 115 1.37 10.01 -26.28
CA LEU A 115 0.05 9.42 -26.53
C LEU A 115 -1.05 10.47 -26.71
N ARG A 116 -1.01 11.54 -25.91
CA ARG A 116 -2.00 12.63 -25.99
C ARG A 116 -1.77 13.59 -27.18
N ALA A 117 -0.58 13.68 -27.68
CA ALA A 117 -0.17 14.62 -28.73
C ALA A 117 -0.06 13.98 -30.12
N SER A 118 -0.04 12.65 -30.23
CA SER A 118 0.19 11.93 -31.48
C SER A 118 -1.10 11.27 -32.00
N ASP A 119 -1.04 10.77 -33.24
CA ASP A 119 -2.07 9.92 -33.83
C ASP A 119 -2.00 8.45 -33.30
N THR A 120 -1.34 8.23 -32.17
CA THR A 120 -1.28 6.92 -31.52
C THR A 120 -2.69 6.50 -31.09
N THR A 121 -3.08 5.29 -31.41
CA THR A 121 -4.41 4.75 -31.09
C THR A 121 -4.35 3.81 -29.91
N ALA A 122 -5.49 3.58 -29.27
CA ALA A 122 -5.59 2.59 -28.20
C ALA A 122 -5.21 1.19 -28.68
N GLU A 123 -5.58 0.85 -29.94
CA GLU A 123 -5.22 -0.40 -30.60
C GLU A 123 -3.70 -0.62 -30.63
N SER A 124 -2.91 0.42 -30.95
CA SER A 124 -1.46 0.30 -31.03
C SER A 124 -0.81 0.04 -29.65
N ILE A 125 -1.43 0.53 -28.56
CA ILE A 125 -1.00 0.19 -27.20
C ILE A 125 -1.34 -1.25 -26.88
N GLU A 126 -2.57 -1.69 -27.20
CA GLU A 126 -2.98 -3.07 -27.02
C GLU A 126 -2.07 -4.06 -27.75
N GLU A 127 -1.72 -3.77 -29.03
CA GLU A 127 -0.79 -4.56 -29.82
C GLU A 127 0.61 -4.59 -29.19
N THR A 128 1.13 -3.45 -28.75
CA THR A 128 2.41 -3.36 -28.05
C THR A 128 2.45 -4.24 -26.80
N LEU A 129 1.38 -4.25 -26.00
CA LEU A 129 1.26 -5.09 -24.81
C LEU A 129 1.16 -6.58 -25.15
N ILE A 130 0.49 -6.92 -26.26
CA ILE A 130 0.38 -8.31 -26.73
C ILE A 130 1.76 -8.79 -27.22
N GLU A 131 2.46 -7.99 -28.04
CA GLU A 131 3.79 -8.30 -28.54
C GLU A 131 4.82 -8.42 -27.41
N ALA A 132 4.75 -7.55 -26.41
CA ALA A 132 5.58 -7.62 -25.21
C ALA A 132 5.26 -8.83 -24.32
N GLY A 133 4.18 -9.53 -24.58
CA GLY A 133 3.76 -10.69 -23.82
C GLY A 133 3.32 -10.37 -22.39
N LEU A 134 2.91 -9.10 -22.11
CA LEU A 134 2.46 -8.71 -20.78
C LEU A 134 1.17 -9.44 -20.40
N ARG A 135 1.20 -10.06 -19.21
CA ARG A 135 0.11 -10.88 -18.68
C ARG A 135 -0.25 -10.45 -17.26
N GLY A 136 -1.49 -10.69 -16.88
CA GLY A 136 -1.92 -10.57 -15.50
C GLY A 136 -1.19 -11.58 -14.61
N LEU A 137 -0.81 -11.14 -13.41
CA LEU A 137 -0.11 -11.97 -12.41
C LEU A 137 -1.04 -12.49 -11.29
N GLY A 138 -2.34 -12.32 -11.44
CA GLY A 138 -3.36 -12.81 -10.50
C GLY A 138 -3.76 -14.28 -10.69
N GLY A 139 -2.87 -15.11 -11.22
CA GLY A 139 -3.06 -16.55 -11.38
C GLY A 139 -3.48 -17.00 -12.80
N ALA A 140 -4.45 -16.36 -13.43
CA ALA A 140 -4.94 -16.74 -14.76
C ALA A 140 -3.98 -16.46 -15.92
N GLY A 141 -3.03 -15.54 -15.75
CA GLY A 141 -2.04 -15.24 -16.78
C GLY A 141 -2.64 -14.68 -18.08
N PHE A 142 -3.79 -14.03 -18.01
CA PHE A 142 -4.47 -13.56 -19.21
C PHE A 142 -3.69 -12.40 -19.86
N PRO A 143 -3.55 -12.37 -21.22
CA PRO A 143 -2.83 -11.29 -21.91
C PRO A 143 -3.48 -9.92 -21.68
N THR A 144 -2.70 -8.97 -21.16
CA THR A 144 -3.20 -7.65 -20.75
C THR A 144 -3.80 -6.87 -21.92
N GLY A 145 -3.10 -6.80 -23.05
CA GLY A 145 -3.60 -6.09 -24.23
C GLY A 145 -4.94 -6.65 -24.73
N ARG A 146 -5.11 -7.99 -24.76
CA ARG A 146 -6.40 -8.61 -25.11
C ARG A 146 -7.51 -8.31 -24.11
N LYS A 147 -7.19 -8.25 -22.82
CA LYS A 147 -8.16 -7.85 -21.80
C LYS A 147 -8.64 -6.41 -22.07
N TRP A 148 -7.73 -5.51 -22.37
CA TRP A 148 -8.07 -4.12 -22.63
C TRP A 148 -8.93 -3.95 -23.88
N SER A 149 -8.60 -4.67 -24.97
CA SER A 149 -9.42 -4.64 -26.19
C SER A 149 -10.86 -5.13 -25.95
N PHE A 150 -11.05 -6.15 -25.12
CA PHE A 150 -12.40 -6.60 -24.76
C PHE A 150 -13.16 -5.56 -23.95
N VAL A 151 -12.52 -4.91 -22.98
CA VAL A 151 -13.16 -3.84 -22.20
C VAL A 151 -13.57 -2.67 -23.12
N ARG A 152 -12.67 -2.29 -24.05
CA ARG A 152 -12.92 -1.18 -24.97
C ARG A 152 -14.02 -1.48 -25.99
N ALA A 153 -14.24 -2.74 -26.34
CA ALA A 153 -15.32 -3.16 -27.23
C ALA A 153 -16.73 -3.05 -26.60
N GLU A 154 -16.82 -2.97 -25.27
CA GLU A 154 -18.08 -2.82 -24.58
C GLU A 154 -18.56 -1.36 -24.60
N ALA A 155 -19.87 -1.15 -24.51
CA ALA A 155 -20.44 0.18 -24.39
C ALA A 155 -20.03 0.85 -23.07
N GLY A 156 -19.79 2.18 -23.11
CA GLY A 156 -19.53 2.96 -21.88
C GLY A 156 -20.78 3.11 -20.99
N PRO A 157 -20.61 3.62 -19.74
CA PRO A 157 -19.35 4.12 -19.20
C PRO A 157 -18.38 3.01 -18.81
N ARG A 158 -17.06 3.28 -18.92
CA ARG A 158 -15.99 2.36 -18.54
C ARG A 158 -15.26 2.84 -17.31
N TYR A 159 -14.96 1.93 -16.42
CA TYR A 159 -14.29 2.22 -15.16
C TYR A 159 -12.99 1.42 -15.03
N LEU A 160 -11.92 2.09 -14.59
CA LEU A 160 -10.65 1.44 -14.26
C LEU A 160 -10.52 1.34 -12.74
N ALA A 161 -10.54 0.12 -12.22
CA ALA A 161 -10.23 -0.15 -10.82
C ALA A 161 -8.79 -0.64 -10.70
N VAL A 162 -7.96 0.16 -10.04
CA VAL A 162 -6.57 -0.21 -9.72
C VAL A 162 -6.54 -0.81 -8.33
N ASN A 163 -6.33 -2.11 -8.26
CA ASN A 163 -6.31 -2.84 -7.02
C ASN A 163 -4.90 -2.84 -6.42
N GLY A 164 -4.70 -2.05 -5.38
CA GLY A 164 -3.51 -2.04 -4.52
C GLY A 164 -3.80 -2.59 -3.11
N ASP A 165 -4.86 -3.42 -2.95
CA ASP A 165 -5.15 -4.12 -1.69
C ASP A 165 -4.21 -5.32 -1.55
N GLU A 166 -3.14 -5.13 -0.82
CA GLU A 166 -2.11 -6.14 -0.56
C GLU A 166 -2.28 -6.73 0.85
N GLY A 167 -3.34 -7.55 0.99
CA GLY A 167 -3.80 -8.08 2.28
C GLY A 167 -3.17 -9.37 2.73
N GLU A 168 -2.52 -10.13 1.85
CA GLU A 168 -1.96 -11.44 2.18
C GLU A 168 -0.64 -11.32 2.96
N PRO A 169 -0.53 -11.94 4.15
CA PRO A 169 0.73 -11.99 4.88
C PRO A 169 1.87 -12.57 4.03
N GLY A 170 3.01 -11.88 4.05
CA GLY A 170 4.17 -12.24 3.21
C GLY A 170 4.23 -11.50 1.87
N THR A 171 3.22 -10.67 1.54
CA THR A 171 3.21 -9.83 0.34
C THR A 171 3.41 -8.36 0.71
N PHE A 172 4.31 -7.68 -0.01
CA PHE A 172 4.65 -6.25 0.21
C PHE A 172 5.15 -5.57 -1.08
N LYS A 173 4.91 -6.19 -2.25
CA LYS A 173 5.38 -5.68 -3.56
C LYS A 173 4.68 -4.38 -3.96
N ASP A 174 3.37 -4.28 -3.74
CA ASP A 174 2.59 -3.12 -4.16
C ASP A 174 2.94 -1.91 -3.29
N ARG A 175 3.06 -2.09 -1.97
CA ARG A 175 3.58 -1.07 -1.05
C ARG A 175 4.94 -0.56 -1.49
N TYR A 176 5.87 -1.47 -1.84
CA TYR A 176 7.22 -1.09 -2.25
C TYR A 176 7.21 -0.13 -3.45
N TYR A 177 6.44 -0.42 -4.48
CA TYR A 177 6.36 0.44 -5.66
C TYR A 177 5.61 1.75 -5.38
N LEU A 178 4.52 1.70 -4.63
CA LEU A 178 3.75 2.89 -4.26
C LEU A 178 4.58 3.87 -3.43
N GLU A 179 5.39 3.35 -2.50
CA GLU A 179 6.24 4.18 -1.65
C GLU A 179 7.48 4.72 -2.38
N ARG A 180 8.06 3.98 -3.34
CA ARG A 180 9.37 4.30 -3.93
C ARG A 180 9.31 4.92 -5.30
N THR A 181 8.37 4.48 -6.12
CA THR A 181 8.22 4.93 -7.51
C THR A 181 6.78 5.31 -7.83
N PRO A 182 6.16 6.22 -7.04
CA PRO A 182 4.74 6.55 -7.19
C PRO A 182 4.40 7.12 -8.58
N HIS A 183 5.32 7.84 -9.21
CA HIS A 183 5.08 8.43 -10.52
C HIS A 183 5.08 7.41 -11.65
N LEU A 184 5.86 6.32 -11.54
CA LEU A 184 5.80 5.19 -12.48
C LEU A 184 4.43 4.51 -12.41
N PHE A 185 3.91 4.30 -11.21
CA PHE A 185 2.57 3.77 -10.98
C PHE A 185 1.50 4.69 -11.57
N LEU A 186 1.57 6.00 -11.29
CA LEU A 186 0.60 6.99 -11.78
C LEU A 186 0.63 7.09 -13.31
N GLU A 187 1.80 7.13 -13.94
CA GLU A 187 1.89 7.14 -15.40
C GLU A 187 1.30 5.89 -16.02
N GLY A 188 1.62 4.70 -15.49
CA GLY A 188 1.05 3.44 -15.97
C GLY A 188 -0.47 3.39 -15.84
N MET A 189 -1.02 3.88 -14.73
CA MET A 189 -2.46 4.01 -14.51
C MET A 189 -3.12 4.95 -15.54
N LEU A 190 -2.51 6.11 -15.80
CA LEU A 190 -3.03 7.09 -16.75
C LEU A 190 -2.97 6.57 -18.20
N ILE A 191 -1.91 5.86 -18.57
CA ILE A 191 -1.79 5.18 -19.88
C ILE A 191 -2.88 4.11 -20.01
N ALA A 192 -3.09 3.32 -18.97
CA ALA A 192 -4.15 2.30 -18.97
C ALA A 192 -5.53 2.92 -19.11
N ALA A 193 -5.82 3.98 -18.36
CA ALA A 193 -7.09 4.69 -18.42
C ALA A 193 -7.36 5.25 -19.84
N TRP A 194 -6.32 5.84 -20.44
CA TRP A 194 -6.39 6.35 -21.80
C TRP A 194 -6.63 5.21 -22.81
N ALA A 195 -5.91 4.10 -22.71
CA ALA A 195 -5.99 2.99 -23.66
C ALA A 195 -7.33 2.24 -23.61
N VAL A 196 -7.96 2.13 -22.43
CA VAL A 196 -9.29 1.51 -22.31
C VAL A 196 -10.42 2.53 -22.43
N GLU A 197 -10.12 3.79 -22.67
CA GLU A 197 -11.07 4.91 -22.73
C GLU A 197 -11.94 4.95 -21.47
N ALA A 198 -11.32 4.90 -20.30
CA ALA A 198 -12.03 4.92 -19.03
C ALA A 198 -12.60 6.30 -18.72
N ASP A 199 -13.84 6.34 -18.30
CA ASP A 199 -14.53 7.56 -17.85
C ASP A 199 -14.05 7.98 -16.46
N GLU A 200 -13.80 7.00 -15.58
CA GLU A 200 -13.31 7.23 -14.21
C GLU A 200 -12.29 6.17 -13.81
N VAL A 201 -11.40 6.56 -12.89
CA VAL A 201 -10.37 5.69 -12.30
C VAL A 201 -10.54 5.67 -10.80
N PHE A 202 -10.59 4.47 -10.24
CA PHE A 202 -10.64 4.24 -8.79
C PHE A 202 -9.37 3.53 -8.36
N VAL A 203 -8.70 4.05 -7.33
CA VAL A 203 -7.54 3.40 -6.72
C VAL A 203 -7.97 2.88 -5.36
N TYR A 204 -7.90 1.56 -5.18
CA TYR A 204 -8.22 0.89 -3.94
C TYR A 204 -6.92 0.50 -3.24
N LEU A 205 -6.64 1.12 -2.09
CA LEU A 205 -5.45 0.90 -1.26
C LEU A 205 -5.88 0.39 0.12
N ARG A 206 -5.03 -0.41 0.71
CA ARG A 206 -5.18 -0.85 2.09
C ARG A 206 -4.43 0.05 3.04
#